data_a2b4ce746e553b2c230f0f6447fb1cdb
#
_entry.id   a2b4ce746e553b2c230f0f6447fb1cdb
#
_cell.length_a   1.000
_cell.length_b   1.000
_cell.length_c   1.000
_cell.angle_alpha   90.00
_cell.angle_beta   90.00
_cell.angle_gamma   90.00
#
_symmetry.space_group_name_H-M   'P 1'
#
loop_
_entity.id
_entity.type
_entity.pdbx_description
1 polymer ?
#
loop_
_entity_poly.entity_id
_entity_poly.type
_entity_poly.pdbx_seq_one_letter_code
_entity_poly.pdbx_strand_id
1 'polypeptide(L)'
;MGEWPQEWAYGEIGDVVGGKVAYADVQEGTFRLECREGFMGNGVENTPFIYRKIKGDFSFSCRVNAIKGNVSECGLMAKETLAGGGNAVTMTLGHFGRRFARMGWSVKGEKKRHFAIGNTYTWVPAWFKLVRVGRVFYAYESTDGVNWFYVHSTRMDMPMEIYVGMIGSFREGKRGNYVVLDHISID
;
A
#
# COMPACT_ATOMS: atom_id res chain seq x y z
N MET A 1 9.58 -22.18 -6.05
CA MET A 1 9.05 -21.21 -5.08
C MET A 1 10.21 -20.80 -4.21
N GLY A 2 10.65 -19.54 -4.30
CA GLY A 2 11.69 -19.02 -3.42
C GLY A 2 11.20 -18.97 -1.97
N GLU A 3 12.09 -19.10 -1.01
CA GLU A 3 11.73 -18.95 0.40
C GLU A 3 11.25 -17.53 0.64
N TRP A 4 10.19 -17.40 1.44
CA TRP A 4 9.64 -16.11 1.88
C TRP A 4 10.71 -15.38 2.70
N PRO A 5 11.02 -14.07 2.43
CA PRO A 5 11.98 -13.33 3.23
C PRO A 5 11.54 -13.32 4.70
N GLN A 6 12.42 -13.75 5.60
CA GLN A 6 12.11 -13.88 7.04
C GLN A 6 11.60 -12.59 7.70
N GLU A 7 11.88 -11.44 7.10
CA GLU A 7 11.48 -10.14 7.62
C GLU A 7 10.04 -9.74 7.25
N TRP A 8 9.45 -10.39 6.25
CA TRP A 8 8.13 -10.05 5.74
C TRP A 8 7.11 -11.11 6.10
N ALA A 9 5.93 -10.68 6.51
CA ALA A 9 4.77 -11.52 6.71
C ALA A 9 3.70 -11.19 5.67
N TYR A 10 2.86 -12.17 5.39
CA TYR A 10 1.66 -11.98 4.59
C TYR A 10 0.42 -12.14 5.46
N GLY A 11 -0.55 -11.29 5.23
CA GLY A 11 -1.86 -11.37 5.84
C GLY A 11 -2.92 -10.67 5.00
N GLU A 12 -4.11 -10.66 5.53
CA GLU A 12 -5.25 -9.98 4.95
C GLU A 12 -5.83 -9.02 5.95
N ILE A 13 -6.16 -7.84 5.49
CA ILE A 13 -6.89 -6.87 6.28
C ILE A 13 -8.36 -7.04 5.99
N GLY A 14 -9.15 -7.20 7.07
CA GLY A 14 -10.59 -7.36 6.99
C GLY A 14 -11.04 -8.69 6.40
N ASP A 15 -12.33 -8.78 6.12
CA ASP A 15 -12.95 -9.96 5.53
C ASP A 15 -12.76 -9.94 4.02
N VAL A 16 -11.69 -10.56 3.56
CA VAL A 16 -11.44 -10.69 2.11
C VAL A 16 -12.36 -11.76 1.54
N VAL A 17 -13.34 -11.35 0.76
CA VAL A 17 -14.25 -12.27 0.09
C VAL A 17 -13.64 -12.78 -1.21
N GLY A 18 -13.36 -14.09 -1.25
CA GLY A 18 -13.16 -14.82 -2.50
C GLY A 18 -11.77 -14.89 -3.09
N GLY A 19 -10.98 -15.82 -2.60
CA GLY A 19 -9.82 -16.40 -3.29
C GLY A 19 -8.57 -15.51 -3.32
N LYS A 20 -7.70 -15.85 -2.48
CA LYS A 20 -6.46 -15.20 -2.09
C LYS A 20 -5.29 -15.81 -2.84
N VAL A 21 -4.50 -15.01 -3.48
CA VAL A 21 -3.14 -15.42 -3.77
C VAL A 21 -2.28 -14.19 -3.65
N ALA A 22 -1.55 -14.09 -2.56
CA ALA A 22 -0.35 -13.30 -2.55
C ALA A 22 0.78 -14.23 -2.99
N TYR A 23 1.43 -13.86 -4.01
CA TYR A 23 2.58 -14.57 -4.53
C TYR A 23 3.78 -13.64 -4.35
N ALA A 24 4.70 -14.05 -3.49
CA ALA A 24 5.97 -13.37 -3.40
C ALA A 24 6.97 -14.14 -4.27
N ASP A 25 7.43 -13.55 -5.32
CA ASP A 25 8.61 -14.01 -6.01
C ASP A 25 9.80 -13.26 -5.42
N VAL A 26 10.58 -13.97 -4.62
CA VAL A 26 11.68 -13.40 -3.83
C VAL A 26 12.99 -13.34 -4.62
N GLN A 27 12.97 -13.60 -5.89
CA GLN A 27 14.13 -13.30 -6.71
C GLN A 27 14.30 -11.77 -6.78
N GLU A 28 15.36 -11.29 -6.17
CA GLU A 28 15.79 -9.89 -6.21
C GLU A 28 14.88 -8.87 -5.48
N GLY A 29 14.22 -9.23 -4.37
CA GLY A 29 13.40 -8.27 -3.61
C GLY A 29 12.14 -7.80 -4.35
N THR A 30 11.62 -8.64 -5.25
CA THR A 30 10.40 -8.38 -6.01
C THR A 30 9.23 -9.11 -5.38
N PHE A 31 8.14 -8.38 -5.13
CA PHE A 31 6.88 -8.94 -4.64
C PHE A 31 5.82 -8.87 -5.71
N ARG A 32 5.10 -9.97 -5.89
CA ARG A 32 3.91 -10.02 -6.72
C ARG A 32 2.70 -10.29 -5.86
N LEU A 33 1.81 -9.31 -5.78
CA LEU A 33 0.52 -9.46 -5.12
C LEU A 33 -0.55 -9.81 -6.15
N GLU A 34 -1.22 -10.92 -5.93
CA GLU A 34 -2.41 -11.31 -6.68
C GLU A 34 -3.63 -11.23 -5.77
N CYS A 35 -4.69 -10.64 -6.26
CA CYS A 35 -5.96 -10.56 -5.55
C CYS A 35 -7.11 -10.63 -6.55
N ARG A 36 -8.17 -11.34 -6.21
CA ARG A 36 -9.37 -11.39 -7.06
C ARG A 36 -10.22 -10.15 -6.85
N GLU A 37 -10.39 -9.76 -5.61
CA GLU A 37 -11.20 -8.63 -5.21
C GLU A 37 -10.68 -8.06 -3.91
N GLY A 38 -10.61 -6.75 -3.83
CA GLY A 38 -10.22 -6.03 -2.64
C GLY A 38 -10.67 -4.58 -2.74
N PHE A 39 -11.04 -4.01 -1.62
CA PHE A 39 -11.54 -2.64 -1.54
C PHE A 39 -11.05 -1.95 -0.28
N MET A 40 -10.66 -0.70 -0.45
CA MET A 40 -10.26 0.20 0.63
C MET A 40 -11.11 1.46 0.58
N GLY A 41 -12.12 1.55 1.45
CA GLY A 41 -12.97 2.75 1.55
C GLY A 41 -14.33 2.49 2.17
N ASN A 42 -15.04 3.56 2.53
CA ASN A 42 -16.38 3.53 3.13
C ASN A 42 -16.52 2.60 4.35
N GLY A 43 -15.46 2.54 5.19
CA GLY A 43 -15.44 1.66 6.37
C GLY A 43 -15.14 0.19 6.06
N VAL A 44 -14.88 -0.15 4.80
CA VAL A 44 -14.46 -1.48 4.37
C VAL A 44 -12.99 -1.45 4.01
N GLU A 45 -12.23 -2.37 4.56
CA GLU A 45 -10.82 -2.55 4.26
C GLU A 45 -10.59 -4.04 4.00
N ASN A 46 -10.60 -4.42 2.73
CA ASN A 46 -10.37 -5.79 2.30
C ASN A 46 -9.21 -5.77 1.31
N THR A 47 -7.99 -6.06 1.76
CA THR A 47 -6.82 -6.06 0.89
C THR A 47 -5.75 -7.04 1.38
N PRO A 48 -5.07 -7.74 0.46
CA PRO A 48 -3.87 -8.47 0.81
C PRO A 48 -2.78 -7.47 1.23
N PHE A 49 -2.01 -7.86 2.23
CA PHE A 49 -1.00 -7.03 2.84
C PHE A 49 0.28 -7.83 3.09
N ILE A 50 1.36 -7.43 2.44
CA ILE A 50 2.71 -7.89 2.76
C ILE A 50 3.32 -6.87 3.71
N TYR A 51 3.68 -7.28 4.91
CA TYR A 51 4.04 -6.35 5.96
C TYR A 51 5.16 -6.85 6.86
N ARG A 52 5.72 -5.91 7.59
CA ARG A 52 6.52 -6.15 8.80
C ARG A 52 6.15 -5.14 9.89
N LYS A 53 6.51 -5.43 11.12
CA LYS A 53 6.36 -4.50 12.24
C LYS A 53 7.55 -3.56 12.28
N ILE A 54 7.26 -2.27 12.40
CA ILE A 54 8.26 -1.21 12.55
C ILE A 54 7.96 -0.44 13.82
N LYS A 55 9.00 -0.15 14.59
CA LYS A 55 8.91 0.64 15.82
C LYS A 55 9.59 1.99 15.60
N GLY A 56 8.85 3.08 15.84
CA GLY A 56 9.37 4.44 15.75
C GLY A 56 9.16 5.08 14.38
N ASP A 57 10.08 5.98 14.07
CA ASP A 57 10.11 6.69 12.79
C ASP A 57 10.65 5.78 11.69
N PHE A 58 10.28 6.04 10.45
CA PHE A 58 10.76 5.29 9.30
C PHE A 58 10.64 6.09 8.00
N SER A 59 11.40 5.66 7.01
CA SER A 59 11.24 6.02 5.60
C SER A 59 11.06 4.75 4.79
N PHE A 60 9.91 4.55 4.19
CA PHE A 60 9.56 3.37 3.42
C PHE A 60 9.28 3.73 1.97
N SER A 61 9.98 3.11 1.03
CA SER A 61 9.78 3.32 -0.39
C SER A 61 9.68 2.03 -1.18
N CYS A 62 8.97 2.09 -2.29
CA CYS A 62 8.93 1.02 -3.29
C CYS A 62 8.68 1.57 -4.68
N ARG A 63 8.92 0.73 -5.71
CA ARG A 63 8.46 0.95 -7.06
C ARG A 63 7.28 0.02 -7.37
N VAL A 64 6.16 0.58 -7.83
CA VAL A 64 5.12 -0.18 -8.49
C VAL A 64 5.56 -0.36 -9.94
N ASN A 65 6.07 -1.55 -10.26
CA ASN A 65 6.72 -1.82 -11.54
C ASN A 65 5.74 -2.21 -12.64
N ALA A 66 4.77 -3.07 -12.32
CA ALA A 66 3.78 -3.53 -13.29
C ALA A 66 2.43 -3.78 -12.64
N ILE A 67 1.38 -3.63 -13.44
CA ILE A 67 0.00 -3.90 -13.05
C ILE A 67 -0.70 -4.63 -14.18
N LYS A 68 -1.36 -5.75 -13.85
CA LYS A 68 -2.30 -6.42 -14.72
C LYS A 68 -3.69 -6.43 -14.09
N GLY A 69 -4.67 -5.94 -14.82
CA GLY A 69 -6.07 -5.89 -14.38
C GLY A 69 -6.52 -4.53 -13.90
N ASN A 70 -7.74 -4.50 -13.36
CA ASN A 70 -8.38 -3.27 -12.89
C ASN A 70 -8.04 -3.02 -11.41
N VAL A 71 -6.85 -2.51 -11.16
CA VAL A 71 -6.40 -2.16 -9.81
C VAL A 71 -7.28 -1.05 -9.25
N SER A 72 -7.73 -1.20 -8.01
CA SER A 72 -8.36 -0.11 -7.27
C SER A 72 -7.33 0.73 -6.53
N GLU A 73 -6.33 0.06 -5.95
CA GLU A 73 -5.28 0.70 -5.19
C GLU A 73 -4.07 -0.24 -5.03
N CYS A 74 -2.86 0.26 -5.24
CA CYS A 74 -1.64 -0.47 -4.94
C CYS A 74 -0.49 0.45 -4.53
N GLY A 75 0.38 -0.02 -3.66
CA GLY A 75 1.52 0.73 -3.14
C GLY A 75 1.78 0.45 -1.66
N LEU A 76 2.05 1.50 -0.90
CA LEU A 76 2.48 1.46 0.50
C LEU A 76 1.35 1.70 1.48
N MET A 77 1.43 1.03 2.63
CA MET A 77 0.53 1.24 3.76
C MET A 77 1.25 1.15 5.10
N ALA A 78 0.87 2.03 6.02
CA ALA A 78 1.14 1.96 7.44
C ALA A 78 -0.18 1.82 8.19
N LYS A 79 -0.28 0.86 9.13
CA LYS A 79 -1.53 0.54 9.82
C LYS A 79 -1.29 0.12 11.27
N GLU A 80 -2.17 0.55 12.17
CA GLU A 80 -2.04 0.23 13.60
C GLU A 80 -2.43 -1.22 13.94
N THR A 81 -3.29 -1.85 13.15
CA THR A 81 -3.80 -3.21 13.38
C THR A 81 -4.02 -3.95 12.07
N LEU A 82 -3.92 -5.28 12.07
CA LEU A 82 -4.26 -6.12 10.93
C LEU A 82 -5.76 -6.37 10.80
N ALA A 83 -6.54 -6.09 11.85
CA ALA A 83 -7.99 -6.14 11.76
C ALA A 83 -8.53 -5.05 10.83
N GLY A 84 -9.72 -5.24 10.30
CA GLY A 84 -10.46 -4.19 9.58
C GLY A 84 -10.72 -2.99 10.50
N GLY A 85 -10.76 -1.78 9.94
CA GLY A 85 -10.84 -0.53 10.70
C GLY A 85 -9.50 -0.13 11.32
N GLY A 86 -9.50 0.84 12.21
CA GLY A 86 -8.28 1.40 12.81
C GLY A 86 -7.64 2.49 11.98
N ASN A 87 -6.60 3.10 12.55
CA ASN A 87 -5.85 4.15 11.86
C ASN A 87 -4.96 3.53 10.77
N ALA A 88 -5.02 4.11 9.58
CA ALA A 88 -4.20 3.70 8.46
C ALA A 88 -3.79 4.90 7.60
N VAL A 89 -2.59 4.85 7.04
CA VAL A 89 -2.07 5.81 6.07
C VAL A 89 -1.50 5.05 4.88
N THR A 90 -1.82 5.50 3.68
CA THR A 90 -1.32 4.88 2.44
C THR A 90 -0.67 5.91 1.52
N MET A 91 0.30 5.47 0.73
CA MET A 91 0.77 6.18 -0.45
C MET A 91 0.71 5.22 -1.64
N THR A 92 -0.19 5.47 -2.56
CA THR A 92 -0.61 4.47 -3.55
C THR A 92 -0.88 5.07 -4.93
N LEU A 93 -0.85 4.19 -5.92
CA LEU A 93 -1.51 4.41 -7.18
C LEU A 93 -3.00 4.04 -7.02
N GLY A 94 -3.88 5.00 -7.23
CA GLY A 94 -5.32 4.82 -7.26
C GLY A 94 -5.86 4.81 -8.70
N HIS A 95 -7.05 4.26 -8.89
CA HIS A 95 -7.71 4.23 -10.19
C HIS A 95 -9.22 4.53 -10.09
N PHE A 96 -9.64 5.67 -10.68
CA PHE A 96 -11.03 6.03 -10.94
C PHE A 96 -11.16 6.50 -12.40
N GLY A 97 -11.06 5.56 -13.35
CA GLY A 97 -11.00 5.87 -14.77
C GLY A 97 -9.65 6.43 -15.24
N ARG A 98 -8.82 6.93 -14.33
CA ARG A 98 -7.44 7.39 -14.55
C ARG A 98 -6.56 6.87 -13.43
N ARG A 99 -5.28 6.68 -13.70
CA ARG A 99 -4.30 6.34 -12.68
C ARG A 99 -3.70 7.62 -12.11
N PHE A 100 -3.66 7.72 -10.80
CA PHE A 100 -3.10 8.87 -10.09
C PHE A 100 -2.43 8.43 -8.79
N ALA A 101 -1.37 9.15 -8.44
CA ALA A 101 -0.76 9.02 -7.13
C ALA A 101 -1.66 9.66 -6.06
N ARG A 102 -1.81 9.02 -4.92
CA ARG A 102 -2.58 9.57 -3.82
C ARG A 102 -2.07 9.13 -2.45
N MET A 103 -2.12 10.04 -1.52
CA MET A 103 -2.10 9.73 -0.10
C MET A 103 -3.53 9.49 0.37
N GLY A 104 -3.77 8.37 1.06
CA GLY A 104 -5.04 8.07 1.70
C GLY A 104 -4.86 7.90 3.19
N TRP A 105 -5.88 8.25 3.99
CA TRP A 105 -5.86 7.93 5.41
C TRP A 105 -7.26 7.64 5.94
N SER A 106 -7.31 6.68 6.88
CA SER A 106 -8.51 6.29 7.62
C SER A 106 -8.30 6.59 9.09
N VAL A 107 -9.29 7.15 9.73
CA VAL A 107 -9.30 7.44 11.16
C VAL A 107 -10.22 6.43 11.85
N LYS A 108 -9.74 5.83 12.94
CA LYS A 108 -10.50 4.87 13.73
C LYS A 108 -11.84 5.45 14.18
N GLY A 109 -12.91 4.71 13.91
CA GLY A 109 -14.28 5.14 14.21
C GLY A 109 -14.93 5.96 13.11
N GLU A 110 -14.20 6.45 12.11
CA GLU A 110 -14.76 7.12 10.95
C GLU A 110 -15.07 6.12 9.83
N LYS A 111 -16.23 6.31 9.17
CA LYS A 111 -16.58 5.52 7.98
C LYS A 111 -15.93 6.07 6.70
N LYS A 112 -15.64 7.37 6.70
CA LYS A 112 -15.07 8.05 5.53
C LYS A 112 -13.55 7.92 5.53
N ARG A 113 -13.00 7.57 4.38
CA ARG A 113 -11.56 7.65 4.11
C ARG A 113 -11.24 8.98 3.44
N HIS A 114 -10.15 9.60 3.86
CA HIS A 114 -9.67 10.87 3.33
C HIS A 114 -8.59 10.65 2.28
N PHE A 115 -8.45 11.60 1.35
CA PHE A 115 -7.48 11.52 0.27
C PHE A 115 -6.89 12.89 -0.07
N ALA A 116 -5.60 12.88 -0.41
CA ALA A 116 -4.93 13.96 -1.14
C ALA A 116 -4.33 13.38 -2.42
N ILE A 117 -4.56 14.05 -3.53
CA ILE A 117 -4.13 13.60 -4.85
C ILE A 117 -2.83 14.31 -5.21
N GLY A 118 -1.83 13.55 -5.64
CA GLY A 118 -0.60 14.02 -6.25
C GLY A 118 -0.75 14.17 -7.76
N ASN A 119 0.15 13.58 -8.52
CA ASN A 119 0.08 13.60 -9.98
C ASN A 119 -1.16 12.85 -10.48
N THR A 120 -1.94 13.50 -11.35
CA THR A 120 -3.20 12.98 -11.90
C THR A 120 -3.01 12.03 -13.09
N TYR A 121 -1.78 11.85 -13.56
CA TYR A 121 -1.41 10.96 -14.67
C TYR A 121 -0.17 10.14 -14.31
N THR A 122 -0.33 9.23 -13.35
CA THR A 122 0.76 8.37 -12.92
C THR A 122 0.73 7.05 -13.69
N TRP A 123 1.81 6.78 -14.41
CA TRP A 123 2.02 5.53 -15.15
C TRP A 123 3.02 4.64 -14.42
N VAL A 124 2.87 3.34 -14.53
CA VAL A 124 3.91 2.41 -14.08
C VAL A 124 5.05 2.34 -15.12
N PRO A 125 6.31 2.24 -14.67
CA PRO A 125 6.74 2.18 -13.28
C PRO A 125 6.59 3.53 -12.56
N ALA A 126 6.14 3.46 -11.29
CA ALA A 126 5.95 4.61 -10.43
C ALA A 126 6.53 4.34 -9.03
N TRP A 127 7.17 5.34 -8.44
CA TRP A 127 7.79 5.22 -7.13
C TRP A 127 6.96 5.95 -6.07
N PHE A 128 6.82 5.31 -4.93
CA PHE A 128 6.14 5.86 -3.77
C PHE A 128 6.99 5.79 -2.53
N LYS A 129 6.86 6.81 -1.68
CA LYS A 129 7.52 6.88 -0.39
C LYS A 129 6.54 7.35 0.68
N LEU A 130 6.58 6.68 1.82
CA LEU A 130 5.84 7.02 3.03
C LEU A 130 6.84 7.19 4.17
N VAL A 131 6.83 8.34 4.81
CA VAL A 131 7.73 8.68 5.91
C VAL A 131 6.93 8.98 7.16
N ARG A 132 7.35 8.41 8.30
CA ARG A 132 6.83 8.74 9.63
C ARG A 132 7.87 9.53 10.41
N VAL A 133 7.45 10.67 10.96
CA VAL A 133 8.23 11.42 11.93
C VAL A 133 7.32 11.73 13.12
N GLY A 134 7.51 11.03 14.23
CA GLY A 134 6.64 11.08 15.40
C GLY A 134 5.21 10.70 15.07
N ARG A 135 4.31 11.68 15.08
CA ARG A 135 2.89 11.50 14.75
C ARG A 135 2.49 11.97 13.36
N VAL A 136 3.45 12.43 12.55
CA VAL A 136 3.17 12.95 11.21
C VAL A 136 3.65 11.96 10.17
N PHE A 137 2.77 11.68 9.20
CA PHE A 137 3.08 10.88 8.03
C PHE A 137 3.15 11.79 6.82
N TYR A 138 4.21 11.64 6.03
CA TYR A 138 4.46 12.36 4.79
C TYR A 138 4.46 11.39 3.63
N ALA A 139 3.83 11.77 2.52
CA ALA A 139 3.75 10.97 1.31
C ALA A 139 4.43 11.68 0.15
N TYR A 140 5.18 10.91 -0.63
CA TYR A 140 5.91 11.40 -1.79
C TYR A 140 5.73 10.45 -2.97
N GLU A 141 5.81 10.99 -4.17
CA GLU A 141 5.88 10.26 -5.42
C GLU A 141 7.15 10.60 -6.19
N SER A 142 7.57 9.71 -7.10
CA SER A 142 8.68 9.94 -7.98
C SER A 142 8.53 9.13 -9.27
N THR A 143 9.15 9.60 -10.36
CA THR A 143 9.25 8.88 -11.62
C THR A 143 10.56 8.12 -11.79
N ASP A 144 11.58 8.45 -10.98
CA ASP A 144 12.94 7.91 -11.10
C ASP A 144 13.49 7.27 -9.80
N GLY A 145 12.76 7.43 -8.67
CA GLY A 145 13.18 6.95 -7.36
C GLY A 145 14.27 7.80 -6.69
N VAL A 146 14.69 8.88 -7.32
CA VAL A 146 15.75 9.81 -6.84
C VAL A 146 15.16 11.17 -6.49
N ASN A 147 14.40 11.75 -7.42
CA ASN A 147 13.76 13.04 -7.25
C ASN A 147 12.33 12.84 -6.72
N TRP A 148 12.10 13.28 -5.48
CA TRP A 148 10.85 13.04 -4.77
C TRP A 148 9.98 14.29 -4.70
N PHE A 149 8.73 14.16 -5.10
CA PHE A 149 7.72 15.21 -5.07
C PHE A 149 6.77 14.96 -3.90
N TYR A 150 6.63 15.96 -3.05
CA TYR A 150 5.70 15.93 -1.93
C TYR A 150 4.24 15.89 -2.41
N VAL A 151 3.47 14.96 -1.88
CA VAL A 151 2.05 14.82 -2.16
C VAL A 151 1.20 15.46 -1.06
N HIS A 152 1.38 14.98 0.17
CA HIS A 152 0.63 15.48 1.33
C HIS A 152 1.24 14.97 2.64
N SER A 153 0.75 15.52 3.75
CA SER A 153 1.03 14.99 5.08
C SER A 153 -0.21 15.00 5.95
N THR A 154 -0.28 14.05 6.87
CA THR A 154 -1.35 13.98 7.86
C THR A 154 -0.80 13.64 9.24
N ARG A 155 -1.40 14.22 10.28
CA ARG A 155 -1.13 13.81 11.65
C ARG A 155 -2.04 12.64 12.01
N MET A 156 -1.45 11.55 12.52
CA MET A 156 -2.17 10.34 12.88
C MET A 156 -1.61 9.77 14.18
N ASP A 157 -2.49 9.62 15.16
CA ASP A 157 -2.13 8.99 16.43
C ASP A 157 -2.11 7.48 16.28
N MET A 158 -0.92 6.92 16.09
CA MET A 158 -0.67 5.48 16.03
C MET A 158 0.32 5.07 17.10
N PRO A 159 0.27 3.82 17.59
CA PRO A 159 1.29 3.27 18.48
C PRO A 159 2.71 3.44 17.95
N MET A 160 3.69 3.30 18.85
CA MET A 160 5.10 3.31 18.45
C MET A 160 5.42 2.16 17.48
N GLU A 161 4.86 0.98 17.72
CA GLU A 161 5.00 -0.17 16.83
C GLU A 161 3.74 -0.34 15.99
N ILE A 162 3.91 -0.35 14.67
CA ILE A 162 2.83 -0.49 13.69
C ILE A 162 3.23 -1.46 12.58
N TYR A 163 2.27 -1.84 11.76
CA TYR A 163 2.46 -2.65 10.57
C TYR A 163 2.72 -1.73 9.37
N VAL A 164 3.81 -1.97 8.67
CA VAL A 164 4.21 -1.20 7.48
C VAL A 164 4.47 -2.16 6.34
N GLY A 165 3.93 -1.87 5.16
CA GLY A 165 4.07 -2.80 4.06
C GLY A 165 3.39 -2.37 2.76
N MET A 166 3.13 -3.37 1.91
CA MET A 166 2.63 -3.19 0.55
C MET A 166 1.25 -3.81 0.37
N ILE A 167 0.40 -3.11 -0.36
CA ILE A 167 -0.97 -3.54 -0.70
C ILE A 167 -1.19 -3.58 -2.21
N GLY A 168 -2.17 -4.41 -2.61
CA GLY A 168 -2.63 -4.45 -3.99
C GLY A 168 -4.06 -4.95 -4.06
N SER A 169 -5.03 -4.06 -4.26
CA SER A 169 -6.45 -4.37 -4.36
C SER A 169 -7.01 -4.14 -5.75
N PHE A 170 -8.00 -4.92 -6.15
CA PHE A 170 -8.61 -4.92 -7.48
C PHE A 170 -10.13 -4.85 -7.37
N ARG A 171 -10.77 -4.13 -8.30
CA ARG A 171 -12.22 -3.91 -8.28
C ARG A 171 -13.05 -5.06 -8.82
N GLU A 172 -12.47 -5.86 -9.70
CA GLU A 172 -13.19 -6.94 -10.38
C GLU A 172 -12.59 -8.29 -10.02
N GLY A 173 -13.46 -9.22 -9.64
CA GLY A 173 -13.09 -10.58 -9.23
C GLY A 173 -12.53 -11.48 -10.35
N LYS A 174 -11.70 -10.95 -11.24
CA LYS A 174 -11.04 -11.72 -12.30
C LYS A 174 -9.79 -12.43 -11.77
N ARG A 175 -9.62 -13.69 -12.20
CA ARG A 175 -8.39 -14.42 -11.93
C ARG A 175 -7.22 -13.81 -12.73
N GLY A 176 -6.04 -13.80 -12.13
CA GLY A 176 -4.81 -13.36 -12.78
C GLY A 176 -4.58 -11.85 -12.79
N ASN A 177 -5.31 -11.09 -11.97
CA ASN A 177 -4.97 -9.72 -11.64
C ASN A 177 -3.76 -9.70 -10.71
N TYR A 178 -2.79 -8.84 -10.97
CA TYR A 178 -1.62 -8.70 -10.12
C TYR A 178 -0.98 -7.31 -10.16
N VAL A 179 -0.25 -7.00 -9.12
CA VAL A 179 0.72 -5.90 -9.08
C VAL A 179 2.10 -6.45 -8.75
N VAL A 180 3.11 -5.90 -9.39
CA VAL A 180 4.53 -6.19 -9.10
C VAL A 180 5.14 -4.97 -8.44
N LEU A 181 5.73 -5.19 -7.25
CA LEU A 181 6.44 -4.17 -6.48
C LEU A 181 7.88 -4.62 -6.27
N ASP A 182 8.81 -3.72 -6.46
CA ASP A 182 10.24 -3.96 -6.31
C ASP A 182 10.97 -2.74 -5.73
N HIS A 183 12.29 -2.78 -5.63
CA HIS A 183 13.12 -1.70 -5.07
C HIS A 183 12.61 -1.24 -3.71
N ILE A 184 12.38 -2.20 -2.83
CA ILE A 184 11.78 -1.97 -1.52
C ILE A 184 12.88 -1.58 -0.55
N SER A 185 12.74 -0.42 0.09
CA SER A 185 13.65 0.08 1.12
C SER A 185 12.87 0.57 2.32
N ILE A 186 13.31 0.18 3.50
CA ILE A 186 12.84 0.71 4.79
C ILE A 186 14.07 1.08 5.63
N ASP A 187 14.14 2.34 6.03
CA ASP A 187 15.17 2.93 6.87
C ASP A 187 14.56 3.47 8.16
#